data_6acadb43e509cd627c72d3393022ec85
#
_entry.id   6acadb43e509cd627c72d3393022ec85
#
_cell.length_a   1.000
_cell.length_b   1.000
_cell.length_c   1.000
_cell.angle_alpha   90.00
_cell.angle_beta   90.00
_cell.angle_gamma   90.00
#
_symmetry.space_group_name_H-M   'P 1'
#
loop_
_entity.id
_entity.type
_entity.pdbx_description
1 polymer ?
#
loop_
_entity_poly.entity_id
_entity_poly.type
_entity_poly.pdbx_seq_one_letter_code
_entity_poly.pdbx_strand_id
1 'polypeptide(L)'
;MRKPLLLCWLLLPPVLAGCKSHPLTDYRALDKAGMWSSGLEELKKLNVSDAEVAQLVSMKNAGVSDDTCVALVNAAHEHQHPFASAEAARSLNGAGFNDDQILAIAKNDKLDTLSGDAVMLRLIGLSDATVQLLLQRRMNGLPTLSSAEIGRLKNTQLSEREILARIQNGMTDQQADAEASAREKAQAHSGVGFVHPRGRRH
;
A
#
# COMPACT_ATOMS: atom_id res chain seq x y z
N MET A 1 19.55 70.22 28.10
CA MET A 1 19.74 69.72 26.71
C MET A 1 18.76 68.59 26.49
N ARG A 2 17.65 68.85 25.80
CA ARG A 2 16.61 67.87 25.51
C ARG A 2 16.81 67.35 24.08
N LYS A 3 16.99 66.02 23.89
CA LYS A 3 17.04 65.39 22.58
C LYS A 3 15.62 64.96 22.14
N PRO A 4 15.20 65.22 20.88
CA PRO A 4 13.93 64.77 20.38
C PRO A 4 14.00 63.32 19.94
N LEU A 5 13.03 62.49 20.36
CA LEU A 5 12.76 61.14 19.89
C LEU A 5 12.10 61.24 18.50
N LEU A 6 12.81 60.78 17.48
CA LEU A 6 12.29 60.56 16.15
C LEU A 6 11.44 59.26 16.14
N LEU A 7 10.11 59.41 16.07
CA LEU A 7 9.17 58.31 15.80
C LEU A 7 9.26 57.94 14.29
N CYS A 8 9.94 56.86 13.98
CA CYS A 8 9.88 56.24 12.65
C CYS A 8 8.57 55.44 12.54
N TRP A 9 7.58 56.01 11.85
CA TRP A 9 6.40 55.30 11.40
C TRP A 9 6.78 54.39 10.24
N LEU A 10 6.95 53.08 10.49
CA LEU A 10 7.03 52.07 9.47
C LEU A 10 5.63 51.87 8.86
N LEU A 11 5.41 52.48 7.69
CA LEU A 11 4.31 52.20 6.78
C LEU A 11 4.53 50.80 6.22
N LEU A 12 3.88 49.79 6.82
CA LEU A 12 3.72 48.45 6.17
C LEU A 12 2.74 48.61 5.01
N PRO A 13 3.11 48.23 3.78
CA PRO A 13 2.15 48.18 2.68
C PRO A 13 1.10 47.09 3.00
N PRO A 14 -0.19 47.34 2.70
CA PRO A 14 -1.20 46.30 2.81
C PRO A 14 -0.85 45.21 1.77
N VAL A 15 -0.45 44.03 2.25
CA VAL A 15 -0.40 42.83 1.43
C VAL A 15 -1.84 42.50 1.05
N LEU A 16 -2.26 42.97 -0.12
CA LEU A 16 -3.46 42.49 -0.78
C LEU A 16 -3.16 41.01 -1.16
N ALA A 17 -3.46 40.10 -0.24
CA ALA A 17 -3.59 38.70 -0.53
C ALA A 17 -4.73 38.58 -1.53
N GLY A 18 -4.37 38.59 -2.83
CA GLY A 18 -5.32 38.29 -3.90
C GLY A 18 -5.87 36.90 -3.62
N CYS A 19 -7.15 36.84 -3.23
CA CYS A 19 -7.92 35.60 -3.27
C CYS A 19 -7.88 35.09 -4.70
N LYS A 20 -6.93 34.24 -5.04
CA LYS A 20 -7.02 33.42 -6.24
C LYS A 20 -8.24 32.55 -6.03
N SER A 21 -9.36 32.90 -6.66
CA SER A 21 -10.49 31.99 -6.79
C SER A 21 -9.96 30.73 -7.46
N HIS A 22 -9.73 29.67 -6.69
CA HIS A 22 -9.48 28.37 -7.27
C HIS A 22 -10.69 28.00 -8.13
N PRO A 23 -10.51 27.58 -9.38
CA PRO A 23 -11.62 27.08 -10.18
C PRO A 23 -12.31 25.97 -9.37
N LEU A 24 -13.66 26.00 -9.36
CA LEU A 24 -14.44 24.97 -8.69
C LEU A 24 -14.10 23.62 -9.31
N THR A 25 -13.71 22.66 -8.47
CA THR A 25 -13.41 21.28 -8.92
C THR A 25 -14.60 20.68 -9.66
N ASP A 26 -14.35 20.04 -10.78
CA ASP A 26 -15.37 19.42 -11.63
C ASP A 26 -15.64 17.97 -11.21
N TYR A 27 -16.72 17.74 -10.50
CA TYR A 27 -17.14 16.40 -10.03
C TYR A 27 -17.93 15.59 -11.06
N ARG A 28 -18.23 16.12 -12.26
CA ARG A 28 -19.05 15.43 -13.27
C ARG A 28 -18.45 14.11 -13.75
N ALA A 29 -17.12 13.99 -13.70
CA ALA A 29 -16.44 12.75 -14.07
C ALA A 29 -16.70 11.62 -13.02
N LEU A 30 -16.77 11.95 -11.75
CA LEU A 30 -17.11 10.99 -10.67
C LEU A 30 -18.59 10.57 -10.73
N ASP A 31 -19.50 11.50 -11.02
CA ASP A 31 -20.92 11.20 -11.22
C ASP A 31 -21.11 10.22 -12.40
N LYS A 32 -20.42 10.47 -13.52
CA LYS A 32 -20.39 9.56 -14.68
C LYS A 32 -19.76 8.18 -14.36
N ALA A 33 -18.80 8.13 -13.45
CA ALA A 33 -18.19 6.88 -12.98
C ALA A 33 -19.08 6.14 -11.97
N GLY A 34 -20.27 6.65 -11.69
CA GLY A 34 -21.26 6.00 -10.82
C GLY A 34 -21.04 6.23 -9.33
N MET A 35 -20.37 7.33 -8.95
CA MET A 35 -20.30 7.69 -7.52
C MET A 35 -21.64 8.26 -7.06
N TRP A 36 -22.13 7.79 -5.91
CA TRP A 36 -23.38 8.24 -5.35
C TRP A 36 -23.31 9.70 -4.87
N SER A 37 -24.45 10.36 -4.86
CA SER A 37 -24.55 11.77 -4.44
C SER A 37 -24.02 12.01 -3.03
N SER A 38 -24.17 11.07 -2.09
CA SER A 38 -23.61 11.17 -0.74
C SER A 38 -22.07 11.21 -0.76
N GLY A 39 -21.42 10.35 -1.53
CA GLY A 39 -19.97 10.35 -1.69
C GLY A 39 -19.47 11.64 -2.32
N LEU A 40 -20.16 12.16 -3.35
CA LEU A 40 -19.82 13.44 -3.96
C LEU A 40 -19.92 14.60 -2.97
N GLU A 41 -20.95 14.63 -2.10
CA GLU A 41 -21.10 15.66 -1.08
C GLU A 41 -19.99 15.59 -0.01
N GLU A 42 -19.55 14.42 0.36
CA GLU A 42 -18.41 14.24 1.29
C GLU A 42 -17.10 14.70 0.67
N LEU A 43 -16.82 14.34 -0.60
CA LEU A 43 -15.63 14.80 -1.31
C LEU A 43 -15.62 16.33 -1.50
N LYS A 44 -16.78 16.95 -1.71
CA LYS A 44 -16.90 18.43 -1.73
C LYS A 44 -16.53 19.05 -0.39
N LYS A 45 -16.95 18.43 0.72
CA LYS A 45 -16.58 18.89 2.08
C LYS A 45 -15.07 18.76 2.34
N LEU A 46 -14.45 17.71 1.81
CA LEU A 46 -13.00 17.50 1.88
C LEU A 46 -12.22 18.43 0.93
N ASN A 47 -12.91 19.17 0.07
CA ASN A 47 -12.33 20.12 -0.88
C ASN A 47 -11.23 19.48 -1.76
N VAL A 48 -11.55 18.33 -2.35
CA VAL A 48 -10.62 17.59 -3.22
C VAL A 48 -10.29 18.38 -4.48
N SER A 49 -9.08 18.22 -4.98
CA SER A 49 -8.58 18.85 -6.22
C SER A 49 -9.02 18.07 -7.47
N ASP A 50 -8.92 18.67 -8.64
CA ASP A 50 -9.16 17.99 -9.93
C ASP A 50 -8.22 16.78 -10.15
N ALA A 51 -6.99 16.85 -9.63
CA ALA A 51 -6.05 15.73 -9.65
C ALA A 51 -6.54 14.53 -8.82
N GLU A 52 -7.08 14.79 -7.63
CA GLU A 52 -7.68 13.75 -6.80
C GLU A 52 -8.96 13.19 -7.43
N VAL A 53 -9.78 14.02 -8.06
CA VAL A 53 -10.95 13.57 -8.82
C VAL A 53 -10.53 12.57 -9.91
N ALA A 54 -9.47 12.85 -10.66
CA ALA A 54 -8.97 11.92 -11.67
C ALA A 54 -8.51 10.58 -11.07
N GLN A 55 -7.85 10.59 -9.91
CA GLN A 55 -7.48 9.38 -9.16
C GLN A 55 -8.73 8.58 -8.75
N LEU A 56 -9.72 9.25 -8.20
CA LEU A 56 -10.97 8.64 -7.75
C LEU A 56 -11.78 8.02 -8.90
N VAL A 57 -11.85 8.68 -10.06
CA VAL A 57 -12.47 8.12 -11.28
C VAL A 57 -11.77 6.81 -11.68
N SER A 58 -10.45 6.78 -11.62
CA SER A 58 -9.67 5.56 -11.91
C SER A 58 -10.04 4.41 -10.95
N MET A 59 -10.20 4.70 -9.67
CA MET A 59 -10.60 3.72 -8.65
C MET A 59 -12.04 3.24 -8.84
N LYS A 60 -12.98 4.14 -9.12
CA LYS A 60 -14.37 3.80 -9.41
C LYS A 60 -14.48 2.86 -10.61
N ASN A 61 -13.74 3.14 -11.69
CA ASN A 61 -13.69 2.28 -12.87
C ASN A 61 -13.08 0.89 -12.58
N ALA A 62 -12.29 0.76 -11.52
CA ALA A 62 -11.76 -0.52 -11.03
C ALA A 62 -12.67 -1.22 -10.00
N GLY A 63 -13.86 -0.67 -9.72
CA GLY A 63 -14.84 -1.29 -8.82
C GLY A 63 -14.61 -1.01 -7.33
N VAL A 64 -13.76 -0.05 -6.97
CA VAL A 64 -13.62 0.38 -5.57
C VAL A 64 -14.89 1.07 -5.11
N SER A 65 -15.35 0.76 -3.89
CA SER A 65 -16.58 1.34 -3.33
C SER A 65 -16.47 2.85 -3.09
N ASP A 66 -17.61 3.55 -3.05
CA ASP A 66 -17.67 4.98 -2.79
C ASP A 66 -17.12 5.32 -1.41
N ASP A 67 -17.52 4.54 -0.41
CA ASP A 67 -17.09 4.72 0.98
C ASP A 67 -15.56 4.58 1.10
N THR A 68 -14.98 3.61 0.41
CA THR A 68 -13.52 3.44 0.37
C THR A 68 -12.84 4.58 -0.36
N CYS A 69 -13.39 5.07 -1.48
CA CYS A 69 -12.86 6.23 -2.18
C CYS A 69 -12.80 7.47 -1.27
N VAL A 70 -13.88 7.77 -0.57
CA VAL A 70 -13.96 8.89 0.37
C VAL A 70 -12.99 8.70 1.55
N ALA A 71 -12.97 7.50 2.13
CA ALA A 71 -12.12 7.19 3.28
C ALA A 71 -10.62 7.26 2.95
N LEU A 72 -10.22 6.88 1.73
CA LEU A 72 -8.83 6.99 1.26
C LEU A 72 -8.37 8.44 1.10
N VAL A 73 -9.25 9.31 0.55
CA VAL A 73 -8.97 10.75 0.48
C VAL A 73 -8.84 11.33 1.89
N ASN A 74 -9.78 11.00 2.77
CA ASN A 74 -9.74 11.48 4.14
C ASN A 74 -8.44 11.06 4.85
N ALA A 75 -8.02 9.79 4.72
CA ALA A 75 -6.77 9.31 5.28
C ALA A 75 -5.54 10.07 4.74
N ALA A 76 -5.48 10.37 3.44
CA ALA A 76 -4.41 11.17 2.86
C ALA A 76 -4.39 12.60 3.42
N HIS A 77 -5.57 13.24 3.53
CA HIS A 77 -5.70 14.59 4.08
C HIS A 77 -5.35 14.64 5.59
N GLU A 78 -5.65 13.59 6.37
CA GLU A 78 -5.20 13.47 7.77
C GLU A 78 -3.67 13.46 7.87
N HIS A 79 -2.98 12.90 6.87
CA HIS A 79 -1.53 12.92 6.72
C HIS A 79 -1.01 14.19 6.02
N GLN A 80 -1.86 15.19 5.78
CA GLN A 80 -1.53 16.50 5.21
C GLN A 80 -0.98 16.47 3.77
N HIS A 81 -1.38 15.48 2.97
CA HIS A 81 -1.06 15.44 1.55
C HIS A 81 -2.31 15.10 0.70
N PRO A 82 -2.31 15.50 -0.59
CA PRO A 82 -3.38 15.12 -1.48
C PRO A 82 -3.36 13.62 -1.76
N PHE A 83 -4.54 13.04 -2.05
CA PHE A 83 -4.63 11.64 -2.44
C PHE A 83 -4.06 11.42 -3.84
N ALA A 84 -3.06 10.56 -3.96
CA ALA A 84 -2.37 10.24 -5.23
C ALA A 84 -2.20 8.72 -5.48
N SER A 85 -2.63 7.88 -4.53
CA SER A 85 -2.30 6.45 -4.48
C SER A 85 -3.36 5.54 -5.12
N ALA A 86 -4.08 6.01 -6.14
CA ALA A 86 -5.14 5.22 -6.79
C ALA A 86 -4.62 3.93 -7.41
N GLU A 87 -3.42 3.92 -8.00
CA GLU A 87 -2.84 2.72 -8.59
C GLU A 87 -2.56 1.65 -7.52
N ALA A 88 -2.03 2.06 -6.37
CA ALA A 88 -1.79 1.18 -5.24
C ALA A 88 -3.11 0.57 -4.72
N ALA A 89 -4.15 1.38 -4.55
CA ALA A 89 -5.47 0.92 -4.12
C ALA A 89 -6.11 -0.05 -5.13
N ARG A 90 -6.01 0.24 -6.43
CA ARG A 90 -6.50 -0.64 -7.51
C ARG A 90 -5.76 -1.97 -7.53
N SER A 91 -4.44 -1.95 -7.39
CA SER A 91 -3.61 -3.16 -7.37
C SER A 91 -3.98 -4.07 -6.19
N LEU A 92 -4.20 -3.50 -5.01
CA LEU A 92 -4.68 -4.24 -3.85
C LEU A 92 -6.08 -4.82 -4.08
N ASN A 93 -7.02 -4.01 -4.58
CA ASN A 93 -8.38 -4.48 -4.89
C ASN A 93 -8.34 -5.63 -5.93
N GLY A 94 -7.55 -5.48 -7.00
CA GLY A 94 -7.34 -6.52 -8.02
C GLY A 94 -6.70 -7.80 -7.47
N ALA A 95 -5.90 -7.70 -6.42
CA ALA A 95 -5.31 -8.84 -5.71
C ALA A 95 -6.25 -9.45 -4.65
N GLY A 96 -7.49 -8.97 -4.54
CA GLY A 96 -8.51 -9.50 -3.65
C GLY A 96 -8.43 -9.00 -2.20
N PHE A 97 -7.75 -7.87 -1.96
CA PHE A 97 -7.86 -7.18 -0.67
C PHE A 97 -9.23 -6.50 -0.57
N ASN A 98 -9.88 -6.65 0.56
CA ASN A 98 -11.14 -5.94 0.82
C ASN A 98 -10.88 -4.49 1.26
N ASP A 99 -11.95 -3.69 1.30
CA ASP A 99 -11.90 -2.27 1.62
C ASP A 99 -11.25 -1.99 2.99
N ASP A 100 -11.57 -2.77 4.03
CA ASP A 100 -11.01 -2.62 5.36
C ASP A 100 -9.49 -2.84 5.37
N GLN A 101 -9.00 -3.80 4.60
CA GLN A 101 -7.58 -4.12 4.47
C GLN A 101 -6.83 -2.99 3.74
N ILE A 102 -7.41 -2.46 2.68
CA ILE A 102 -6.85 -1.33 1.92
C ILE A 102 -6.79 -0.08 2.81
N LEU A 103 -7.87 0.21 3.53
CA LEU A 103 -7.95 1.35 4.46
C LEU A 103 -7.00 1.22 5.64
N ALA A 104 -6.78 0.00 6.16
CA ALA A 104 -5.80 -0.21 7.22
C ALA A 104 -4.37 0.17 6.79
N ILE A 105 -3.99 -0.10 5.54
CA ILE A 105 -2.70 0.30 4.98
C ILE A 105 -2.64 1.82 4.77
N ALA A 106 -3.72 2.41 4.23
CA ALA A 106 -3.81 3.84 3.95
C ALA A 106 -3.73 4.70 5.23
N LYS A 107 -4.43 4.30 6.29
CA LYS A 107 -4.39 4.99 7.60
C LYS A 107 -3.00 5.04 8.25
N ASN A 108 -2.08 4.21 7.82
CA ASN A 108 -0.69 4.22 8.24
C ASN A 108 0.23 4.98 7.26
N ASP A 109 -0.33 5.64 6.26
CA ASP A 109 0.42 6.32 5.19
C ASP A 109 1.42 5.39 4.48
N LYS A 110 1.00 4.14 4.23
CA LYS A 110 1.85 3.09 3.66
C LYS A 110 1.32 2.51 2.35
N LEU A 111 0.28 3.13 1.76
CA LEU A 111 -0.41 2.56 0.61
C LEU A 111 0.56 2.35 -0.57
N ASP A 112 1.33 3.36 -0.95
CA ASP A 112 2.28 3.27 -2.06
C ASP A 112 3.49 2.37 -1.74
N THR A 113 3.92 2.35 -0.48
CA THR A 113 5.12 1.60 -0.08
C THR A 113 4.85 0.12 0.15
N LEU A 114 3.64 -0.28 0.56
CA LEU A 114 3.32 -1.66 0.91
C LEU A 114 2.42 -2.37 -0.10
N SER A 115 1.77 -1.67 -1.04
CA SER A 115 0.83 -2.30 -1.99
C SER A 115 1.50 -3.37 -2.85
N GLY A 116 2.63 -3.07 -3.45
CA GLY A 116 3.36 -4.04 -4.28
C GLY A 116 3.77 -5.29 -3.50
N ASP A 117 4.23 -5.09 -2.28
CA ASP A 117 4.65 -6.17 -1.40
C ASP A 117 3.44 -7.01 -0.91
N ALA A 118 2.33 -6.35 -0.57
CA ALA A 118 1.08 -7.02 -0.21
C ALA A 118 0.55 -7.92 -1.36
N VAL A 119 0.56 -7.39 -2.58
CA VAL A 119 0.19 -8.15 -3.78
C VAL A 119 1.11 -9.36 -3.96
N MET A 120 2.43 -9.20 -3.82
CA MET A 120 3.39 -10.29 -3.92
C MET A 120 3.14 -11.39 -2.87
N LEU A 121 2.86 -11.02 -1.61
CA LEU A 121 2.52 -12.00 -0.57
C LEU A 121 1.27 -12.82 -0.90
N ARG A 122 0.27 -12.21 -1.54
CA ARG A 122 -0.91 -12.91 -2.09
C ARG A 122 -0.54 -13.86 -3.23
N LEU A 123 0.26 -13.39 -4.18
CA LEU A 123 0.68 -14.19 -5.35
C LEU A 123 1.51 -15.42 -4.96
N ILE A 124 2.29 -15.34 -3.88
CA ILE A 124 3.00 -16.48 -3.29
C ILE A 124 2.00 -17.53 -2.74
N GLY A 125 0.73 -17.18 -2.59
CA GLY A 125 -0.32 -18.06 -2.09
C GLY A 125 -0.28 -18.24 -0.58
N LEU A 126 0.09 -17.19 0.17
CA LEU A 126 -0.08 -17.16 1.63
C LEU A 126 -1.56 -16.97 1.99
N SER A 127 -1.95 -17.51 3.12
CA SER A 127 -3.30 -17.28 3.67
C SER A 127 -3.50 -15.80 4.03
N ASP A 128 -4.76 -15.34 3.98
CA ASP A 128 -5.13 -13.97 4.33
C ASP A 128 -4.63 -13.58 5.72
N ALA A 129 -4.76 -14.47 6.68
CA ALA A 129 -4.30 -14.22 8.05
C ALA A 129 -2.78 -14.00 8.12
N THR A 130 -2.01 -14.78 7.35
CA THR A 130 -0.54 -14.64 7.27
C THR A 130 -0.17 -13.34 6.58
N VAL A 131 -0.82 -13.00 5.47
CA VAL A 131 -0.58 -11.73 4.75
C VAL A 131 -0.87 -10.54 5.67
N GLN A 132 -2.02 -10.51 6.35
CA GLN A 132 -2.36 -9.43 7.28
C GLN A 132 -1.35 -9.29 8.42
N LEU A 133 -0.94 -10.41 9.02
CA LEU A 133 0.06 -10.39 10.08
C LEU A 133 1.40 -9.81 9.61
N LEU A 134 1.86 -10.19 8.42
CA LEU A 134 3.10 -9.67 7.84
C LEU A 134 2.99 -8.18 7.52
N LEU A 135 1.88 -7.74 6.94
CA LEU A 135 1.64 -6.32 6.66
C LEU A 135 1.57 -5.50 7.94
N GLN A 136 0.88 -5.99 8.98
CA GLN A 136 0.82 -5.32 10.28
C GLN A 136 2.21 -5.19 10.91
N ARG A 137 3.05 -6.22 10.83
CA ARG A 137 4.43 -6.14 11.30
C ARG A 137 5.22 -5.06 10.55
N ARG A 138 5.06 -4.97 9.21
CA ARG A 138 5.72 -3.95 8.37
C ARG A 138 5.23 -2.54 8.67
N MET A 139 3.92 -2.35 8.83
CA MET A 139 3.35 -1.05 9.24
C MET A 139 3.90 -0.58 10.57
N ASN A 140 4.11 -1.52 11.51
CA ASN A 140 4.68 -1.24 12.83
C ASN A 140 6.22 -1.17 12.86
N GLY A 141 6.89 -1.28 11.70
CA GLY A 141 8.35 -1.25 11.63
C GLY A 141 9.04 -2.46 12.29
N LEU A 142 8.32 -3.56 12.51
CA LEU A 142 8.88 -4.77 13.11
C LEU A 142 9.65 -5.58 12.06
N PRO A 143 10.74 -6.25 12.44
CA PRO A 143 11.51 -7.09 11.53
C PRO A 143 10.63 -8.15 10.85
N THR A 144 10.80 -8.29 9.54
CA THR A 144 10.16 -9.31 8.71
C THR A 144 11.05 -9.62 7.51
N LEU A 145 10.81 -10.75 6.85
CA LEU A 145 11.49 -11.08 5.59
C LEU A 145 10.86 -10.33 4.42
N SER A 146 11.63 -10.11 3.36
CA SER A 146 11.10 -9.65 2.07
C SER A 146 10.13 -10.67 1.49
N SER A 147 9.21 -10.22 0.63
CA SER A 147 8.27 -11.13 -0.06
C SER A 147 9.02 -12.15 -0.91
N ALA A 148 10.14 -11.76 -1.50
CA ALA A 148 10.99 -12.65 -2.31
C ALA A 148 11.52 -13.82 -1.48
N GLU A 149 12.08 -13.56 -0.30
CA GLU A 149 12.63 -14.61 0.56
C GLU A 149 11.54 -15.48 1.19
N ILE A 150 10.40 -14.91 1.53
CA ILE A 150 9.22 -15.68 1.96
C ILE A 150 8.78 -16.64 0.85
N GLY A 151 8.73 -16.16 -0.41
CA GLY A 151 8.39 -16.97 -1.58
C GLY A 151 9.38 -18.10 -1.79
N ARG A 152 10.67 -17.83 -1.69
CA ARG A 152 11.71 -18.87 -1.81
C ARG A 152 11.58 -19.93 -0.71
N LEU A 153 11.43 -19.54 0.54
CA LEU A 153 11.21 -20.47 1.66
C LEU A 153 9.96 -21.33 1.43
N LYS A 154 8.86 -20.74 0.96
CA LYS A 154 7.63 -21.48 0.64
C LYS A 154 7.84 -22.48 -0.48
N ASN A 155 8.58 -22.14 -1.53
CA ASN A 155 8.93 -23.04 -2.63
C ASN A 155 9.77 -24.24 -2.18
N THR A 156 10.51 -24.13 -1.07
CA THR A 156 11.21 -25.26 -0.44
C THR A 156 10.30 -26.09 0.48
N GLN A 157 8.98 -25.99 0.33
CA GLN A 157 7.95 -26.72 1.06
C GLN A 157 7.86 -26.40 2.57
N LEU A 158 8.40 -25.26 3.00
CA LEU A 158 8.13 -24.79 4.34
C LEU A 158 6.67 -24.32 4.46
N SER A 159 6.03 -24.74 5.54
CA SER A 159 4.69 -24.28 5.90
C SER A 159 4.71 -22.80 6.34
N GLU A 160 3.58 -22.10 6.20
CA GLU A 160 3.44 -20.72 6.66
C GLU A 160 3.79 -20.57 8.15
N ARG A 161 3.40 -21.54 8.97
CA ARG A 161 3.72 -21.57 10.41
C ARG A 161 5.23 -21.59 10.66
N GLU A 162 5.97 -22.40 9.89
CA GLU A 162 7.42 -22.47 10.04
C GLU A 162 8.10 -21.21 9.57
N ILE A 163 7.62 -20.59 8.47
CA ILE A 163 8.11 -19.29 7.98
C ILE A 163 7.86 -18.20 9.04
N LEU A 164 6.65 -18.13 9.58
CA LEU A 164 6.31 -17.16 10.62
C LEU A 164 7.16 -17.35 11.90
N ALA A 165 7.41 -18.59 12.30
CA ALA A 165 8.28 -18.86 13.44
C ALA A 165 9.71 -18.35 13.23
N ARG A 166 10.25 -18.46 12.01
CA ARG A 166 11.59 -17.91 11.65
C ARG A 166 11.61 -16.40 11.72
N ILE A 167 10.58 -15.75 11.19
CA ILE A 167 10.42 -14.29 11.25
C ILE A 167 10.33 -13.82 12.70
N GLN A 168 9.57 -14.52 13.53
CA GLN A 168 9.43 -14.20 14.97
C GLN A 168 10.76 -14.38 15.72
N ASN A 169 11.58 -15.34 15.32
CA ASN A 169 12.90 -15.59 15.88
C ASN A 169 13.99 -14.66 15.30
N GLY A 170 13.61 -13.66 14.50
CA GLY A 170 14.52 -12.64 13.98
C GLY A 170 15.36 -13.09 12.79
N MET A 171 14.91 -14.08 12.00
CA MET A 171 15.60 -14.48 10.76
C MET A 171 15.72 -13.27 9.83
N THR A 172 16.90 -13.08 9.27
CA THR A 172 17.20 -12.05 8.26
C THR A 172 17.03 -12.60 6.85
N ASP A 173 16.90 -11.72 5.84
CA ASP A 173 16.82 -12.12 4.43
C ASP A 173 18.05 -12.96 4.00
N GLN A 174 19.24 -12.59 4.46
CA GLN A 174 20.47 -13.36 4.18
C GLN A 174 20.40 -14.79 4.74
N GLN A 175 19.87 -14.97 5.94
CA GLN A 175 19.69 -16.29 6.55
C GLN A 175 18.60 -17.10 5.82
N ALA A 176 17.52 -16.42 5.39
CA ALA A 176 16.44 -17.03 4.61
C ALA A 176 16.96 -17.51 3.24
N ASP A 177 17.75 -16.69 2.55
CA ASP A 177 18.40 -17.04 1.29
C ASP A 177 19.31 -18.27 1.45
N ALA A 178 20.15 -18.30 2.48
CA ALA A 178 21.04 -19.41 2.77
C ALA A 178 20.26 -20.70 3.08
N GLU A 179 19.18 -20.63 3.89
CA GLU A 179 18.33 -21.78 4.20
C GLU A 179 17.60 -22.30 2.95
N ALA A 180 17.00 -21.41 2.16
CA ALA A 180 16.32 -21.78 0.92
C ALA A 180 17.29 -22.46 -0.05
N SER A 181 18.47 -21.88 -0.25
CA SER A 181 19.51 -22.47 -1.12
C SER A 181 20.00 -23.85 -0.67
N ALA A 182 20.14 -24.06 0.64
CA ALA A 182 20.51 -25.35 1.20
C ALA A 182 19.43 -26.41 0.96
N ARG A 183 18.15 -26.04 1.13
CA ARG A 183 17.00 -26.93 0.88
C ARG A 183 16.82 -27.25 -0.60
N GLU A 184 16.96 -26.28 -1.49
CA GLU A 184 16.92 -26.48 -2.94
C GLU A 184 17.98 -27.49 -3.40
N LYS A 185 19.23 -27.38 -2.89
CA LYS A 185 20.30 -28.34 -3.15
C LYS A 185 19.96 -29.76 -2.63
N ALA A 186 19.41 -29.86 -1.42
CA ALA A 186 19.01 -31.14 -0.85
C ALA A 186 17.90 -31.81 -1.66
N GLN A 187 16.90 -31.03 -2.13
CA GLN A 187 15.83 -31.51 -3.00
C GLN A 187 16.36 -31.99 -4.36
N ALA A 188 17.29 -31.26 -4.98
CA ALA A 188 17.91 -31.62 -6.22
C ALA A 188 18.69 -32.95 -6.11
N HIS A 189 19.35 -33.20 -4.98
CA HIS A 189 20.07 -34.46 -4.76
C HIS A 189 19.14 -35.65 -4.47
N SER A 190 17.99 -35.43 -3.83
CA SER A 190 17.00 -36.48 -3.56
C SER A 190 16.20 -36.90 -4.81
N GLY A 191 16.06 -35.99 -5.80
CA GLY A 191 15.35 -36.24 -7.05
C GLY A 191 16.11 -37.14 -8.08
N VAL A 192 17.40 -37.37 -7.89
CA VAL A 192 18.22 -38.16 -8.82
C VAL A 192 18.08 -39.68 -8.61
N GLY A 193 17.35 -40.15 -7.60
CA GLY A 193 17.27 -41.57 -7.18
C GLY A 193 16.22 -42.44 -7.86
N PHE A 194 15.37 -41.94 -8.75
CA PHE A 194 14.44 -42.79 -9.53
C PHE A 194 15.06 -43.27 -10.84
N VAL A 195 16.04 -44.18 -10.76
CA VAL A 195 16.42 -45.03 -11.86
C VAL A 195 15.30 -46.05 -12.07
N HIS A 196 14.48 -45.86 -13.11
CA HIS A 196 13.57 -46.92 -13.57
C HIS A 196 14.33 -48.23 -13.78
N PRO A 197 13.96 -49.35 -13.12
CA PRO A 197 14.53 -50.64 -13.48
C PRO A 197 14.06 -50.93 -14.91
N ARG A 198 15.02 -50.95 -15.85
CA ARG A 198 14.80 -51.46 -17.20
C ARG A 198 14.28 -52.86 -17.06
N GLY A 199 13.00 -53.09 -17.38
CA GLY A 199 12.41 -54.40 -17.52
C GLY A 199 13.22 -55.24 -18.55
N ARG A 200 13.86 -56.27 -18.09
CA ARG A 200 14.36 -57.34 -18.97
C ARG A 200 13.14 -57.98 -19.63
N ARG A 201 13.01 -57.79 -20.93
CA ARG A 201 12.17 -58.65 -21.76
C ARG A 201 12.94 -59.93 -21.96
N HIS A 202 12.37 -61.08 -21.56
CA HIS A 202 12.65 -62.42 -22.08
C HIS A 202 11.64 -62.77 -23.14
#